data_1d83b0aa2d6a4a133b72061c11df519d
#
_entry.id   1d83b0aa2d6a4a133b72061c11df519d
#
_cell.length_a   1.000
_cell.length_b   1.000
_cell.length_c   1.000
_cell.angle_alpha   90.00
_cell.angle_beta   90.00
_cell.angle_gamma   90.00
#
_symmetry.space_group_name_H-M   'P 1'
#
loop_
_entity.id
_entity.type
_entity.pdbx_description
1 polymer ?
#
loop_
_entity_poly.entity_id
_entity_poly.type
_entity_poly.pdbx_seq_one_letter_code
_entity_poly.pdbx_strand_id
1 'polypeptide(L)'
;SALVVGSVFSAMVVLTVAFPPVRQAVVFAYNCFLQPLGKTKNQAERLDRFYENQAGVYDATRTGLLRGRKTMLKLCAAEMRLLREKEPNRKLVWVDIGGGTGWNIEQMDKFFPIAEFDQIYLIDLCEPLLKVARERFERLGYKNVQALCQNAKDFTLPGLPDERKVDLFTCSYSISMIPPFYAVLDRINEFLDPRVGVFGVADFYVSSSESTADQMTLVGGSIMHHCHWFNSWFWRHWFALDHIQLHPARREYLEHKFGTIKCFNGRNHFIVPYLIQIPYYVWLGVSRERDTTAAVTAFEVEAGNHVAVPPTFPDIARERVQRMNKTTTEGAVVELKNDTAIQWPQSSFHYGSKVWRLPFVDNRFSDMFRTWIYGFTWEDPYVDMEHLDLGPEDSILCITSAGDNALHYAAAAKPRRIHAVDMNPCQGHLLELKLASILTLDYETFWRMFGEGKINNFPELLDERISPYISSHAYQFWKSNNRSFERAFYFRGYSGHALRLAKTAFQLMGVQKDVEKMCTTPSLEEQNRIWETRVRKTIINKTLIRLFLSNPAFLWNALGVPMNQLNMFLEEGSVEQF
;
A
#
# COMPACT_ATOMS: atom_id res chain seq x y z
N SER A 1 2.73 -19.77 -48.57
CA SER A 1 3.20 -19.03 -47.36
C SER A 1 3.64 -17.59 -47.68
N ALA A 2 4.27 -17.33 -48.83
CA ALA A 2 4.71 -15.95 -49.20
C ALA A 2 3.52 -15.00 -49.45
N LEU A 3 2.44 -15.46 -50.03
CA LEU A 3 1.21 -14.67 -50.28
C LEU A 3 0.49 -14.26 -48.98
N VAL A 4 0.50 -15.13 -47.96
CA VAL A 4 -0.10 -14.80 -46.64
C VAL A 4 0.76 -13.77 -45.90
N VAL A 5 2.07 -13.91 -45.95
CA VAL A 5 2.99 -12.93 -45.35
C VAL A 5 2.90 -11.56 -46.07
N GLY A 6 2.78 -11.57 -47.40
CA GLY A 6 2.58 -10.34 -48.19
C GLY A 6 1.25 -9.64 -47.91
N SER A 7 0.16 -10.40 -47.77
CA SER A 7 -1.15 -9.83 -47.42
C SER A 7 -1.22 -9.29 -45.99
N VAL A 8 -0.59 -9.95 -45.02
CA VAL A 8 -0.49 -9.46 -43.65
C VAL A 8 0.35 -8.18 -43.59
N PHE A 9 1.46 -8.14 -44.31
CA PHE A 9 2.30 -6.93 -44.42
C PHE A 9 1.56 -5.77 -45.06
N SER A 10 0.85 -6.01 -46.18
CA SER A 10 0.04 -4.97 -46.85
C SER A 10 -1.11 -4.48 -45.97
N ALA A 11 -1.80 -5.38 -45.22
CA ALA A 11 -2.83 -5.00 -44.26
C ALA A 11 -2.28 -4.15 -43.11
N MET A 12 -1.08 -4.50 -42.59
CA MET A 12 -0.42 -3.68 -41.57
C MET A 12 -0.04 -2.29 -42.11
N VAL A 13 0.47 -2.18 -43.33
CA VAL A 13 0.79 -0.89 -43.94
C VAL A 13 -0.46 -0.05 -44.13
N VAL A 14 -1.55 -0.60 -44.61
CA VAL A 14 -2.84 0.10 -44.78
C VAL A 14 -3.40 0.56 -43.42
N LEU A 15 -3.38 -0.32 -42.40
CA LEU A 15 -3.80 0.03 -41.04
C LEU A 15 -2.93 1.13 -40.42
N THR A 16 -1.61 1.12 -40.69
CA THR A 16 -0.68 2.11 -40.18
C THR A 16 -0.91 3.50 -40.83
N VAL A 17 -1.30 3.52 -42.09
CA VAL A 17 -1.58 4.76 -42.81
C VAL A 17 -2.98 5.31 -42.48
N ALA A 18 -3.97 4.45 -42.36
CA ALA A 18 -5.38 4.83 -42.18
C ALA A 18 -5.78 5.18 -40.75
N PHE A 19 -5.08 4.62 -39.73
CA PHE A 19 -5.45 4.81 -38.34
C PHE A 19 -4.33 5.49 -37.53
N PRO A 20 -4.52 6.78 -37.14
CA PRO A 20 -3.52 7.56 -36.39
C PRO A 20 -2.98 6.86 -35.13
N PRO A 21 -3.79 6.16 -34.30
CA PRO A 21 -3.30 5.42 -33.14
C PRO A 21 -2.35 4.27 -33.50
N VAL A 22 -2.63 3.55 -34.61
CA VAL A 22 -1.80 2.45 -35.09
C VAL A 22 -0.47 2.98 -35.63
N ARG A 23 -0.53 4.08 -36.38
CA ARG A 23 0.67 4.77 -36.85
C ARG A 23 1.57 5.22 -35.69
N GLN A 24 0.99 5.82 -34.66
CA GLN A 24 1.74 6.24 -33.48
C GLN A 24 2.39 5.04 -32.76
N ALA A 25 1.66 3.92 -32.65
CA ALA A 25 2.19 2.70 -32.05
C ALA A 25 3.33 2.07 -32.87
N VAL A 26 3.22 2.07 -34.21
CA VAL A 26 4.27 1.55 -35.11
C VAL A 26 5.48 2.47 -35.12
N VAL A 27 5.30 3.78 -35.19
CA VAL A 27 6.39 4.76 -35.11
C VAL A 27 7.09 4.65 -33.74
N PHE A 28 6.32 4.50 -32.68
CA PHE A 28 6.84 4.26 -31.34
C PHE A 28 7.67 2.97 -31.27
N ALA A 29 7.13 1.85 -31.77
CA ALA A 29 7.83 0.58 -31.78
C ALA A 29 9.12 0.64 -32.62
N TYR A 30 9.08 1.31 -33.77
CA TYR A 30 10.27 1.51 -34.59
C TYR A 30 11.33 2.35 -33.87
N ASN A 31 10.95 3.49 -33.31
CA ASN A 31 11.88 4.40 -32.65
C ASN A 31 12.45 3.82 -31.34
N CYS A 32 11.67 3.01 -30.62
CA CYS A 32 12.13 2.38 -29.37
C CYS A 32 12.97 1.12 -29.59
N PHE A 33 12.66 0.32 -30.63
CA PHE A 33 13.19 -1.05 -30.71
C PHE A 33 13.99 -1.34 -31.99
N LEU A 34 13.82 -0.53 -33.04
CA LEU A 34 14.42 -0.83 -34.35
C LEU A 34 15.33 0.28 -34.88
N GLN A 35 15.27 1.48 -34.31
CA GLN A 35 16.07 2.60 -34.80
C GLN A 35 17.54 2.43 -34.38
N PRO A 36 18.49 2.39 -35.34
CA PRO A 36 19.90 2.30 -35.01
C PRO A 36 20.38 3.61 -34.36
N LEU A 37 20.84 3.56 -33.11
CA LEU A 37 21.35 4.75 -32.40
C LEU A 37 22.76 5.17 -32.84
N GLY A 38 23.40 4.39 -33.68
CA GLY A 38 24.78 4.63 -34.13
C GLY A 38 25.82 4.55 -33.03
N LYS A 39 27.08 4.84 -33.36
CA LYS A 39 28.14 4.93 -32.36
C LYS A 39 28.08 6.27 -31.65
N THR A 40 27.82 6.27 -30.35
CA THR A 40 27.81 7.47 -29.49
C THR A 40 29.03 7.46 -28.57
N LYS A 41 29.58 8.63 -28.24
CA LYS A 41 30.79 8.76 -27.43
C LYS A 41 30.52 8.62 -25.92
N ASN A 42 29.33 9.06 -25.49
CA ASN A 42 28.95 9.02 -24.09
C ASN A 42 27.44 8.79 -23.93
N GLN A 43 27.01 8.59 -22.68
CA GLN A 43 25.61 8.32 -22.33
C GLN A 43 24.67 9.51 -22.65
N ALA A 44 25.11 10.75 -22.41
CA ALA A 44 24.30 11.93 -22.66
C ALA A 44 23.96 12.05 -24.16
N GLU A 45 24.96 12.00 -25.05
CA GLU A 45 24.77 12.04 -26.50
C GLU A 45 23.82 10.93 -26.99
N ARG A 46 23.87 9.75 -26.38
CA ARG A 46 22.98 8.65 -26.72
C ARG A 46 21.55 8.91 -26.30
N LEU A 47 21.33 9.44 -25.10
CA LEU A 47 20.02 9.80 -24.60
C LEU A 47 19.41 10.95 -25.42
N ASP A 48 20.21 11.97 -25.75
CA ASP A 48 19.76 13.09 -26.56
C ASP A 48 19.28 12.60 -27.94
N ARG A 49 20.04 11.78 -28.65
CA ARG A 49 19.65 11.18 -29.92
C ARG A 49 18.40 10.31 -29.82
N PHE A 50 18.29 9.53 -28.75
CA PHE A 50 17.14 8.66 -28.53
C PHE A 50 15.87 9.46 -28.29
N TYR A 51 15.94 10.55 -27.54
CA TYR A 51 14.78 11.35 -27.17
C TYR A 51 14.50 12.54 -28.10
N GLU A 52 15.45 12.99 -28.92
CA GLU A 52 15.30 14.14 -29.81
C GLU A 52 14.04 14.07 -30.69
N ASN A 53 13.75 12.91 -31.25
CA ASN A 53 12.58 12.68 -32.09
C ASN A 53 11.31 12.29 -31.33
N GLN A 54 11.40 12.05 -30.01
CA GLN A 54 10.31 11.53 -29.19
C GLN A 54 9.83 12.51 -28.13
N ALA A 55 10.60 13.57 -27.81
CA ALA A 55 10.32 14.48 -26.70
C ALA A 55 8.90 15.07 -26.76
N GLY A 56 8.42 15.46 -27.94
CA GLY A 56 7.09 16.05 -28.11
C GLY A 56 5.92 15.08 -27.97
N VAL A 57 6.15 13.77 -28.11
CA VAL A 57 5.11 12.72 -27.99
C VAL A 57 5.38 11.77 -26.80
N TYR A 58 6.41 12.06 -26.01
CA TYR A 58 6.92 11.21 -24.94
C TYR A 58 5.83 10.82 -23.95
N ASP A 59 5.12 11.80 -23.41
CA ASP A 59 4.11 11.54 -22.37
C ASP A 59 2.92 10.76 -22.92
N ALA A 60 2.46 11.03 -24.14
CA ALA A 60 1.34 10.31 -24.75
C ALA A 60 1.66 8.82 -24.95
N THR A 61 2.89 8.52 -25.37
CA THR A 61 3.32 7.13 -25.64
C THR A 61 3.66 6.36 -24.36
N ARG A 62 4.10 7.05 -23.31
CA ARG A 62 4.56 6.44 -22.05
C ARG A 62 3.48 6.29 -20.98
N THR A 63 2.35 6.99 -21.08
CA THR A 63 1.28 6.96 -20.06
C THR A 63 0.76 5.53 -19.78
N GLY A 64 0.65 4.68 -20.81
CA GLY A 64 0.25 3.29 -20.66
C GLY A 64 1.35 2.38 -20.12
N LEU A 65 2.62 2.67 -20.42
CA LEU A 65 3.76 1.85 -20.10
C LEU A 65 4.27 2.11 -18.67
N LEU A 66 4.39 3.38 -18.27
CA LEU A 66 5.00 3.79 -17.00
C LEU A 66 3.95 3.85 -15.88
N ARG A 67 3.48 2.68 -15.44
CA ARG A 67 2.50 2.54 -14.36
C ARG A 67 3.12 2.86 -12.99
N GLY A 68 2.28 3.13 -12.02
CA GLY A 68 2.72 3.38 -10.62
C GLY A 68 3.16 4.81 -10.33
N ARG A 69 3.53 5.63 -11.33
CA ARG A 69 3.94 7.03 -11.12
C ARG A 69 2.91 7.85 -10.33
N LYS A 70 1.63 7.79 -10.74
CA LYS A 70 0.55 8.48 -10.02
C LYS A 70 0.39 7.97 -8.58
N THR A 71 0.50 6.66 -8.37
CA THR A 71 0.45 6.08 -7.01
C THR A 71 1.62 6.59 -6.17
N MET A 72 2.84 6.58 -6.69
CA MET A 72 4.02 7.14 -6.02
C MET A 72 3.79 8.60 -5.62
N LEU A 73 3.32 9.44 -6.55
CA LEU A 73 3.05 10.86 -6.28
C LEU A 73 1.94 11.06 -5.25
N LYS A 74 0.85 10.27 -5.27
CA LYS A 74 -0.21 10.31 -4.26
C LYS A 74 0.31 9.98 -2.87
N LEU A 75 1.15 8.95 -2.75
CA LEU A 75 1.79 8.57 -1.49
C LEU A 75 2.73 9.66 -0.99
N CYS A 76 3.57 10.22 -1.87
CA CYS A 76 4.43 11.36 -1.53
C CYS A 76 3.61 12.58 -1.08
N ALA A 77 2.52 12.89 -1.79
CA ALA A 77 1.62 13.98 -1.44
C ALA A 77 0.96 13.78 -0.07
N ALA A 78 0.60 12.54 0.27
CA ALA A 78 0.04 12.21 1.58
C ALA A 78 1.04 12.47 2.71
N GLU A 79 2.31 12.07 2.53
CA GLU A 79 3.39 12.37 3.49
C GLU A 79 3.67 13.88 3.59
N MET A 80 3.65 14.61 2.48
CA MET A 80 3.85 16.07 2.48
C MET A 80 2.69 16.79 3.17
N ARG A 81 1.44 16.34 3.01
CA ARG A 81 0.30 16.88 3.77
C ARG A 81 0.49 16.68 5.27
N LEU A 82 0.86 15.46 5.67
CA LEU A 82 1.13 15.15 7.08
C LEU A 82 2.27 16.01 7.64
N LEU A 83 3.33 16.24 6.87
CA LEU A 83 4.43 17.11 7.25
C LEU A 83 3.96 18.57 7.37
N ARG A 84 3.14 19.04 6.43
CA ARG A 84 2.58 20.40 6.45
C ARG A 84 1.66 20.63 7.66
N GLU A 85 0.86 19.65 8.04
CA GLU A 85 0.02 19.70 9.24
C GLU A 85 0.85 19.82 10.52
N LYS A 86 1.99 19.14 10.59
CA LYS A 86 2.89 19.15 11.74
C LYS A 86 3.79 20.39 11.81
N GLU A 87 4.27 20.81 10.65
CA GLU A 87 5.18 21.95 10.49
C GLU A 87 4.61 22.96 9.48
N PRO A 88 3.59 23.77 9.84
CA PRO A 88 2.90 24.66 8.89
C PRO A 88 3.79 25.67 8.20
N ASN A 89 4.86 26.13 8.88
CA ASN A 89 5.78 27.16 8.39
C ASN A 89 7.03 26.60 7.71
N ARG A 90 7.13 25.27 7.56
CA ARG A 90 8.29 24.65 6.92
C ARG A 90 8.33 24.99 5.44
N LYS A 91 9.47 25.48 4.97
CA LYS A 91 9.75 25.71 3.57
C LYS A 91 10.08 24.37 2.90
N LEU A 92 9.17 23.82 2.12
CA LEU A 92 9.33 22.52 1.50
C LEU A 92 10.23 22.58 0.26
N VAL A 93 11.18 21.67 0.15
CA VAL A 93 12.07 21.51 -1.00
C VAL A 93 11.86 20.15 -1.63
N TRP A 94 11.62 20.11 -2.94
CA TRP A 94 11.44 18.90 -3.71
C TRP A 94 12.46 18.78 -4.85
N VAL A 95 13.01 17.59 -5.04
CA VAL A 95 13.92 17.26 -6.15
C VAL A 95 13.37 16.04 -6.90
N ASP A 96 13.13 16.20 -8.22
CA ASP A 96 12.70 15.12 -9.12
C ASP A 96 13.88 14.68 -9.99
N ILE A 97 14.40 13.47 -9.72
CA ILE A 97 15.58 12.90 -10.38
C ILE A 97 15.16 12.13 -11.65
N GLY A 98 15.73 12.51 -12.80
CA GLY A 98 15.36 11.95 -14.08
C GLY A 98 13.93 12.32 -14.46
N GLY A 99 13.52 13.55 -14.15
CA GLY A 99 12.14 14.01 -14.29
C GLY A 99 11.70 14.26 -15.75
N GLY A 100 12.64 14.22 -16.70
CA GLY A 100 12.38 14.30 -18.13
C GLY A 100 11.57 15.53 -18.53
N THR A 101 10.37 15.32 -19.05
CA THR A 101 9.45 16.37 -19.50
C THR A 101 8.74 17.13 -18.37
N GLY A 102 9.05 16.86 -17.09
CA GLY A 102 8.39 17.48 -15.94
C GLY A 102 6.97 16.99 -15.65
N TRP A 103 6.60 15.84 -16.19
CA TRP A 103 5.27 15.27 -16.02
C TRP A 103 4.93 14.98 -14.55
N ASN A 104 5.89 14.53 -13.74
CA ASN A 104 5.68 14.28 -12.31
C ASN A 104 5.26 15.55 -11.57
N ILE A 105 5.92 16.68 -11.87
CA ILE A 105 5.66 17.98 -11.24
C ILE A 105 4.25 18.46 -11.60
N GLU A 106 3.86 18.41 -12.88
CA GLU A 106 2.51 18.73 -13.31
C GLU A 106 1.44 17.84 -12.65
N GLN A 107 1.70 16.54 -12.49
CA GLN A 107 0.73 15.63 -11.86
C GLN A 107 0.65 15.81 -10.35
N MET A 108 1.76 16.16 -9.69
CA MET A 108 1.79 16.43 -8.25
C MET A 108 0.84 17.56 -7.87
N ASP A 109 0.72 18.58 -8.70
CA ASP A 109 -0.16 19.73 -8.46
C ASP A 109 -1.64 19.33 -8.22
N LYS A 110 -2.05 18.18 -8.77
CA LYS A 110 -3.39 17.61 -8.54
C LYS A 110 -3.55 16.95 -7.16
N PHE A 111 -2.46 16.58 -6.53
CA PHE A 111 -2.46 15.85 -5.26
C PHE A 111 -1.96 16.71 -4.10
N PHE A 112 -0.99 17.57 -4.37
CA PHE A 112 -0.43 18.52 -3.43
C PHE A 112 0.01 19.76 -4.22
N PRO A 113 -0.50 20.96 -3.92
CA PRO A 113 -0.25 22.14 -4.75
C PRO A 113 1.23 22.46 -4.88
N ILE A 114 1.69 22.74 -6.11
CA ILE A 114 3.09 23.12 -6.38
C ILE A 114 3.48 24.39 -5.64
N ALA A 115 2.55 25.30 -5.40
CA ALA A 115 2.76 26.53 -4.64
C ALA A 115 3.12 26.30 -3.14
N GLU A 116 2.84 25.11 -2.61
CA GLU A 116 3.21 24.73 -1.24
C GLU A 116 4.71 24.42 -1.09
N PHE A 117 5.41 24.19 -2.19
CA PHE A 117 6.87 24.05 -2.18
C PHE A 117 7.53 25.41 -2.33
N ASP A 118 8.56 25.66 -1.53
CA ASP A 118 9.40 26.85 -1.63
C ASP A 118 10.28 26.78 -2.88
N GLN A 119 10.85 25.59 -3.13
CA GLN A 119 11.74 25.33 -4.26
C GLN A 119 11.57 23.90 -4.78
N ILE A 120 11.51 23.76 -6.10
CA ILE A 120 11.48 22.47 -6.79
C ILE A 120 12.62 22.42 -7.81
N TYR A 121 13.36 21.33 -7.81
CA TYR A 121 14.41 21.07 -8.80
C TYR A 121 14.05 19.84 -9.63
N LEU A 122 14.06 19.99 -10.95
CA LEU A 122 14.01 18.89 -11.88
C LEU A 122 15.40 18.66 -12.43
N ILE A 123 15.96 17.47 -12.20
CA ILE A 123 17.31 17.10 -12.63
C ILE A 123 17.20 16.02 -13.70
N ASP A 124 17.70 16.30 -14.87
CA ASP A 124 17.80 15.32 -15.97
C ASP A 124 19.07 15.55 -16.77
N LEU A 125 19.57 14.52 -17.45
CA LEU A 125 20.74 14.62 -18.31
C LEU A 125 20.39 14.99 -19.76
N CYS A 126 19.11 14.87 -20.14
CA CYS A 126 18.61 15.02 -21.51
C CYS A 126 18.04 16.44 -21.74
N GLU A 127 18.80 17.31 -22.39
CA GLU A 127 18.39 18.68 -22.68
C GLU A 127 17.12 18.79 -23.56
N PRO A 128 16.89 17.95 -24.58
CA PRO A 128 15.64 17.96 -25.34
C PRO A 128 14.39 17.76 -24.46
N LEU A 129 14.44 16.89 -23.45
CA LEU A 129 13.32 16.68 -22.51
C LEU A 129 13.15 17.87 -21.57
N LEU A 130 14.25 18.45 -21.09
CA LEU A 130 14.23 19.62 -20.22
C LEU A 130 13.67 20.87 -20.91
N LYS A 131 13.90 21.01 -22.21
CA LYS A 131 13.26 22.07 -23.02
C LYS A 131 11.74 21.97 -22.95
N VAL A 132 11.18 20.77 -23.15
CA VAL A 132 9.74 20.51 -23.02
C VAL A 132 9.24 20.80 -21.60
N ALA A 133 10.04 20.45 -20.58
CA ALA A 133 9.71 20.72 -19.18
C ALA A 133 9.64 22.23 -18.90
N ARG A 134 10.62 23.02 -19.37
CA ARG A 134 10.63 24.48 -19.17
C ARG A 134 9.43 25.14 -19.85
N GLU A 135 9.13 24.80 -21.11
CA GLU A 135 7.94 25.26 -21.81
C GLU A 135 6.63 24.91 -21.09
N ARG A 136 6.57 23.70 -20.50
CA ARG A 136 5.44 23.25 -19.66
C ARG A 136 5.29 24.11 -18.42
N PHE A 137 6.37 24.34 -17.67
CA PHE A 137 6.34 25.08 -16.41
C PHE A 137 6.00 26.56 -16.64
N GLU A 138 6.52 27.15 -17.73
CA GLU A 138 6.16 28.50 -18.15
C GLU A 138 4.67 28.62 -18.46
N ARG A 139 4.13 27.68 -19.25
CA ARG A 139 2.70 27.63 -19.58
C ARG A 139 1.81 27.47 -18.35
N LEU A 140 2.25 26.70 -17.34
CA LEU A 140 1.51 26.46 -16.09
C LEU A 140 1.76 27.56 -15.05
N GLY A 141 2.68 28.49 -15.30
CA GLY A 141 2.99 29.60 -14.41
C GLY A 141 3.77 29.19 -13.13
N TYR A 142 4.49 28.07 -13.17
CA TYR A 142 5.30 27.61 -12.03
C TYR A 142 6.58 28.43 -11.92
N LYS A 143 6.68 29.30 -10.89
CA LYS A 143 7.82 30.20 -10.67
C LYS A 143 8.91 29.62 -9.76
N ASN A 144 8.57 28.62 -8.98
CA ASN A 144 9.41 27.98 -7.99
C ASN A 144 10.07 26.67 -8.47
N VAL A 145 10.04 26.42 -9.80
CA VAL A 145 10.59 25.19 -10.41
C VAL A 145 11.82 25.54 -11.24
N GLN A 146 12.93 24.84 -11.02
CA GLN A 146 14.16 24.95 -11.82
C GLN A 146 14.44 23.61 -12.52
N ALA A 147 14.57 23.64 -13.85
CA ALA A 147 14.94 22.48 -14.66
C ALA A 147 16.45 22.53 -15.01
N LEU A 148 17.23 21.62 -14.44
CA LEU A 148 18.69 21.60 -14.47
C LEU A 148 19.20 20.42 -15.31
N CYS A 149 20.03 20.72 -16.32
CA CYS A 149 20.74 19.71 -17.11
C CYS A 149 21.98 19.25 -16.34
N GLN A 150 21.84 18.23 -15.51
CA GLN A 150 22.91 17.74 -14.65
C GLN A 150 22.89 16.21 -14.55
N ASN A 151 24.06 15.63 -14.25
CA ASN A 151 24.14 14.21 -13.96
C ASN A 151 23.65 13.93 -12.54
N ALA A 152 22.76 12.97 -12.41
CA ALA A 152 22.16 12.63 -11.12
C ALA A 152 23.16 12.12 -10.06
N LYS A 153 24.36 11.66 -10.45
CA LYS A 153 25.39 11.19 -9.51
C LYS A 153 26.11 12.32 -8.76
N ASP A 154 26.13 13.55 -9.34
CA ASP A 154 26.94 14.68 -8.85
C ASP A 154 26.18 16.03 -8.97
N PHE A 155 24.86 15.98 -8.92
CA PHE A 155 24.01 17.16 -8.99
C PHE A 155 24.28 18.16 -7.85
N THR A 156 23.98 19.43 -8.15
CA THR A 156 23.98 20.54 -7.21
C THR A 156 22.61 21.23 -7.22
N LEU A 157 22.28 21.91 -6.15
CA LEU A 157 20.99 22.59 -5.98
C LEU A 157 21.24 24.12 -5.84
N PRO A 158 21.28 24.86 -6.96
CA PRO A 158 21.60 26.28 -6.93
C PRO A 158 20.59 27.08 -6.10
N GLY A 159 21.10 27.96 -5.22
CA GLY A 159 20.25 28.77 -4.35
C GLY A 159 19.73 28.07 -3.09
N LEU A 160 19.98 26.79 -2.92
CA LEU A 160 19.71 26.10 -1.66
C LEU A 160 20.91 26.25 -0.72
N PRO A 161 20.73 26.77 0.51
CA PRO A 161 21.80 26.84 1.51
C PRO A 161 22.34 25.45 1.85
N ASP A 162 23.64 25.32 2.11
CA ASP A 162 24.30 24.03 2.39
C ASP A 162 23.71 23.28 3.59
N GLU A 163 23.25 24.03 4.59
CA GLU A 163 22.61 23.48 5.80
C GLU A 163 21.18 22.97 5.55
N ARG A 164 20.57 23.39 4.44
CA ARG A 164 19.18 23.05 4.11
C ARG A 164 19.13 21.70 3.40
N LYS A 165 18.35 20.79 3.96
CA LYS A 165 18.09 19.47 3.39
C LYS A 165 16.79 19.46 2.58
N VAL A 166 16.62 18.43 1.76
CA VAL A 166 15.50 18.22 0.86
C VAL A 166 14.42 17.40 1.57
N ASP A 167 13.18 17.86 1.48
CA ASP A 167 12.04 17.21 2.13
C ASP A 167 11.45 16.08 1.30
N LEU A 168 11.51 16.21 -0.03
CA LEU A 168 10.99 15.20 -0.94
C LEU A 168 11.96 14.94 -2.10
N PHE A 169 12.34 13.70 -2.29
CA PHE A 169 12.90 13.21 -3.54
C PHE A 169 11.90 12.32 -4.28
N THR A 170 11.88 12.42 -5.60
CA THR A 170 11.16 11.48 -6.46
C THR A 170 12.06 11.00 -7.59
N CYS A 171 11.87 9.73 -7.99
CA CYS A 171 12.55 9.15 -9.12
C CYS A 171 11.61 8.16 -9.82
N SER A 172 11.28 8.43 -11.08
CA SER A 172 10.35 7.58 -11.81
C SER A 172 10.94 7.06 -13.11
N TYR A 173 11.13 5.74 -13.18
CA TYR A 173 11.66 5.04 -14.34
C TYR A 173 13.05 5.53 -14.78
N SER A 174 13.87 5.94 -13.83
CA SER A 174 15.20 6.48 -14.08
C SER A 174 16.30 5.66 -13.42
N ILE A 175 16.07 5.05 -12.25
CA ILE A 175 17.07 4.20 -11.58
C ILE A 175 17.46 3.01 -12.47
N SER A 176 16.51 2.42 -13.20
CA SER A 176 16.77 1.33 -14.15
C SER A 176 17.63 1.76 -15.35
N MET A 177 17.65 3.06 -15.67
CA MET A 177 18.39 3.62 -16.80
C MET A 177 19.76 4.20 -16.41
N ILE A 178 20.01 4.49 -15.14
CA ILE A 178 21.23 5.09 -14.65
C ILE A 178 22.24 3.99 -14.27
N PRO A 179 23.39 3.82 -14.98
CA PRO A 179 24.36 2.77 -14.65
C PRO A 179 24.94 2.89 -13.23
N PRO A 180 25.44 4.07 -12.77
CA PRO A 180 25.95 4.24 -11.42
C PRO A 180 24.84 4.54 -10.40
N PHE A 181 23.78 3.71 -10.36
CA PHE A 181 22.61 3.93 -9.50
C PHE A 181 22.98 4.05 -8.01
N TYR A 182 23.97 3.33 -7.53
CA TYR A 182 24.45 3.41 -6.15
C TYR A 182 24.97 4.81 -5.81
N ALA A 183 25.74 5.45 -6.70
CA ALA A 183 26.23 6.80 -6.48
C ALA A 183 25.09 7.84 -6.45
N VAL A 184 24.04 7.63 -7.26
CA VAL A 184 22.84 8.47 -7.23
C VAL A 184 22.09 8.31 -5.92
N LEU A 185 21.92 7.08 -5.45
CA LEU A 185 21.23 6.80 -4.17
C LEU A 185 22.02 7.33 -2.98
N ASP A 186 23.36 7.24 -3.02
CA ASP A 186 24.23 7.83 -2.01
C ASP A 186 24.09 9.37 -2.00
N ARG A 187 24.08 9.98 -3.18
CA ARG A 187 23.90 11.43 -3.31
C ARG A 187 22.53 11.90 -2.83
N ILE A 188 21.46 11.17 -3.14
CA ILE A 188 20.12 11.45 -2.60
C ILE A 188 20.12 11.39 -1.07
N ASN A 189 20.72 10.35 -0.49
CA ASN A 189 20.79 10.20 0.97
C ASN A 189 21.57 11.33 1.65
N GLU A 190 22.58 11.90 0.99
CA GLU A 190 23.34 13.03 1.47
C GLU A 190 22.49 14.32 1.59
N PHE A 191 21.59 14.55 0.64
CA PHE A 191 20.72 15.72 0.60
C PHE A 191 19.37 15.54 1.31
N LEU A 192 18.91 14.31 1.47
CA LEU A 192 17.61 14.04 2.10
C LEU A 192 17.61 14.48 3.56
N ASP A 193 16.55 15.16 4.00
CA ASP A 193 16.40 15.52 5.40
C ASP A 193 16.33 14.25 6.27
N PRO A 194 17.26 14.07 7.22
CA PRO A 194 17.35 12.83 7.99
C PRO A 194 16.17 12.60 8.94
N ARG A 195 15.37 13.63 9.25
CA ARG A 195 14.26 13.55 10.21
C ARG A 195 12.90 13.42 9.56
N VAL A 196 12.67 14.17 8.48
CA VAL A 196 11.34 14.25 7.85
C VAL A 196 11.34 13.91 6.37
N GLY A 197 12.52 13.86 5.74
CA GLY A 197 12.66 13.63 4.31
C GLY A 197 12.05 12.30 3.85
N VAL A 198 11.41 12.34 2.69
CA VAL A 198 10.78 11.18 2.03
C VAL A 198 11.36 11.01 0.63
N PHE A 199 11.62 9.78 0.24
CA PHE A 199 12.06 9.44 -1.10
C PHE A 199 11.07 8.48 -1.76
N GLY A 200 10.45 8.90 -2.86
CA GLY A 200 9.50 8.12 -3.66
C GLY A 200 10.10 7.58 -4.95
N VAL A 201 9.89 6.30 -5.23
CA VAL A 201 10.37 5.63 -6.46
C VAL A 201 9.23 4.88 -7.13
N ALA A 202 9.14 4.99 -8.45
CA ALA A 202 8.38 4.08 -9.29
C ALA A 202 9.26 3.60 -10.44
N ASP A 203 9.52 2.30 -10.55
CA ASP A 203 10.42 1.79 -11.57
C ASP A 203 10.08 0.36 -11.98
N PHE A 204 10.68 -0.12 -13.05
CA PHE A 204 10.61 -1.53 -13.44
C PHE A 204 11.29 -2.43 -12.40
N TYR A 205 10.85 -3.68 -12.33
CA TYR A 205 11.31 -4.62 -11.34
C TYR A 205 11.50 -6.02 -11.89
N VAL A 206 12.57 -6.68 -11.44
CA VAL A 206 12.77 -8.12 -11.56
C VAL A 206 13.27 -8.64 -10.22
N SER A 207 12.73 -9.77 -9.76
CA SER A 207 13.17 -10.39 -8.51
C SER A 207 14.47 -11.17 -8.69
N SER A 208 15.27 -11.28 -7.62
CA SER A 208 16.31 -12.29 -7.50
C SER A 208 15.70 -13.66 -7.19
N SER A 209 16.44 -14.74 -7.49
CA SER A 209 16.00 -16.10 -7.17
C SER A 209 15.94 -16.37 -5.66
N GLU A 210 16.75 -15.65 -4.88
CA GLU A 210 16.86 -15.83 -3.42
C GLU A 210 15.75 -15.14 -2.63
N SER A 211 15.24 -14.02 -3.11
CA SER A 211 14.19 -13.26 -2.41
C SER A 211 12.80 -13.89 -2.43
N THR A 212 12.66 -15.04 -3.08
CA THR A 212 11.35 -15.58 -3.47
C THR A 212 10.65 -16.36 -2.36
N ALA A 213 11.40 -17.09 -1.54
CA ALA A 213 10.82 -17.99 -0.55
C ALA A 213 10.39 -17.24 0.73
N ASP A 214 11.23 -16.34 1.24
CA ASP A 214 10.99 -15.67 2.51
C ASP A 214 9.93 -14.56 2.44
N GLN A 215 9.84 -13.88 1.30
CA GLN A 215 8.86 -12.80 1.12
C GLN A 215 7.44 -13.31 0.85
N MET A 216 7.27 -14.52 0.36
CA MET A 216 5.94 -15.11 0.14
C MET A 216 5.22 -15.46 1.44
N THR A 217 5.94 -15.76 2.49
CA THR A 217 5.39 -16.20 3.77
C THR A 217 5.08 -15.05 4.72
N LEU A 218 5.76 -13.92 4.59
CA LEU A 218 5.70 -12.83 5.55
C LEU A 218 4.50 -11.87 5.39
N VAL A 219 3.75 -11.93 4.31
CA VAL A 219 2.87 -10.81 3.93
C VAL A 219 1.40 -11.17 3.80
N GLY A 220 0.95 -12.23 4.43
CA GLY A 220 -0.47 -12.54 4.51
C GLY A 220 -1.23 -12.31 3.19
N GLY A 221 -0.90 -13.10 2.16
CA GLY A 221 -1.58 -13.05 0.87
C GLY A 221 -0.90 -12.25 -0.24
N SER A 222 0.22 -11.60 0.01
CA SER A 222 0.97 -10.88 -1.02
C SER A 222 1.93 -11.80 -1.79
N ILE A 223 1.38 -12.74 -2.52
CA ILE A 223 2.09 -13.53 -3.55
C ILE A 223 2.63 -12.65 -4.69
N MET A 224 2.29 -11.38 -4.70
CA MET A 224 2.56 -10.44 -5.79
C MET A 224 4.01 -9.97 -5.89
N HIS A 225 4.86 -10.26 -4.91
CA HIS A 225 6.29 -9.90 -4.95
C HIS A 225 7.10 -10.74 -5.92
N HIS A 226 6.59 -11.92 -6.28
CA HIS A 226 7.31 -12.84 -7.14
C HIS A 226 7.14 -12.48 -8.61
N CYS A 227 8.24 -12.25 -9.29
CA CYS A 227 8.29 -12.21 -10.74
C CYS A 227 8.67 -13.60 -11.26
N HIS A 228 7.76 -14.25 -11.99
CA HIS A 228 8.00 -15.57 -12.57
C HIS A 228 9.33 -15.57 -13.37
N TRP A 229 10.12 -16.63 -13.28
CA TRP A 229 11.46 -16.72 -13.89
C TRP A 229 11.47 -16.35 -15.37
N PHE A 230 10.44 -16.79 -16.14
CA PHE A 230 10.32 -16.48 -17.57
C PHE A 230 10.11 -14.99 -17.81
N ASN A 231 9.25 -14.32 -17.05
CA ASN A 231 9.07 -12.87 -17.14
C ASN A 231 10.35 -12.11 -16.76
N SER A 232 11.05 -12.54 -15.71
CA SER A 232 12.34 -11.98 -15.33
C SER A 232 13.37 -12.10 -16.44
N TRP A 233 13.50 -13.30 -17.01
CA TRP A 233 14.42 -13.57 -18.12
C TRP A 233 14.05 -12.74 -19.35
N PHE A 234 12.78 -12.81 -19.80
CA PHE A 234 12.29 -12.11 -20.98
C PHE A 234 12.51 -10.60 -20.88
N TRP A 235 12.06 -9.97 -19.78
CA TRP A 235 12.15 -8.54 -19.62
C TRP A 235 13.56 -8.03 -19.43
N ARG A 236 14.46 -8.79 -18.82
CA ARG A 236 15.89 -8.43 -18.77
C ARG A 236 16.48 -8.33 -20.17
N HIS A 237 16.22 -9.30 -21.03
CA HIS A 237 16.75 -9.30 -22.39
C HIS A 237 16.07 -8.25 -23.27
N TRP A 238 14.77 -8.11 -23.15
CA TRP A 238 14.00 -7.12 -23.90
C TRP A 238 14.44 -5.70 -23.60
N PHE A 239 14.48 -5.30 -22.34
CA PHE A 239 14.89 -3.97 -21.93
C PHE A 239 16.40 -3.70 -22.13
N ALA A 240 17.23 -4.74 -22.16
CA ALA A 240 18.65 -4.60 -22.51
C ALA A 240 18.84 -4.05 -23.95
N LEU A 241 17.90 -4.31 -24.86
CA LEU A 241 17.91 -3.72 -26.21
C LEU A 241 17.79 -2.20 -26.17
N ASP A 242 17.04 -1.66 -25.21
CA ASP A 242 16.87 -0.21 -24.97
C ASP A 242 17.89 0.33 -23.95
N HIS A 243 18.92 -0.46 -23.63
CA HIS A 243 19.93 -0.12 -22.62
C HIS A 243 19.38 0.11 -21.19
N ILE A 244 18.18 -0.37 -20.91
CA ILE A 244 17.61 -0.39 -19.57
C ILE A 244 18.10 -1.67 -18.88
N GLN A 245 18.83 -1.50 -17.79
CA GLN A 245 19.41 -2.62 -17.06
C GLN A 245 18.51 -3.03 -15.89
N LEU A 246 17.61 -3.97 -16.13
CA LEU A 246 16.80 -4.55 -15.06
C LEU A 246 17.64 -5.53 -14.24
N HIS A 247 17.99 -5.14 -13.04
CA HIS A 247 18.73 -5.99 -12.10
C HIS A 247 18.16 -5.84 -10.69
N PRO A 248 18.00 -6.94 -9.92
CA PRO A 248 17.46 -6.92 -8.55
C PRO A 248 18.25 -5.99 -7.63
N ALA A 249 19.59 -5.97 -7.75
CA ALA A 249 20.47 -5.15 -6.92
C ALA A 249 20.12 -3.65 -6.87
N ARG A 250 19.42 -3.11 -7.87
CA ARG A 250 18.99 -1.72 -7.87
C ARG A 250 17.98 -1.44 -6.75
N ARG A 251 17.03 -2.33 -6.59
CA ARG A 251 16.05 -2.27 -5.52
C ARG A 251 16.62 -2.73 -4.19
N GLU A 252 17.43 -3.78 -4.19
CA GLU A 252 18.09 -4.27 -2.99
C GLU A 252 19.00 -3.21 -2.36
N TYR A 253 19.76 -2.47 -3.18
CA TYR A 253 20.58 -1.36 -2.68
C TYR A 253 19.73 -0.18 -2.17
N LEU A 254 18.61 0.14 -2.85
CA LEU A 254 17.65 1.14 -2.40
C LEU A 254 17.11 0.80 -1.01
N GLU A 255 16.63 -0.43 -0.81
CA GLU A 255 16.09 -0.92 0.46
C GLU A 255 17.17 -1.09 1.54
N HIS A 256 18.43 -1.36 1.13
CA HIS A 256 19.57 -1.36 2.05
C HIS A 256 19.93 0.05 2.53
N LYS A 257 19.92 1.03 1.64
CA LYS A 257 20.35 2.40 1.95
C LYS A 257 19.33 3.20 2.75
N PHE A 258 18.05 2.93 2.54
CA PHE A 258 16.93 3.66 3.14
C PHE A 258 16.01 2.73 3.93
N GLY A 259 15.25 3.29 4.87
CA GLY A 259 14.15 2.60 5.56
C GLY A 259 12.90 2.61 4.71
N THR A 260 12.33 1.44 4.43
CA THR A 260 11.09 1.30 3.63
C THR A 260 9.87 1.64 4.48
N ILE A 261 9.09 2.64 4.10
CA ILE A 261 7.81 2.96 4.76
C ILE A 261 6.60 2.47 3.97
N LYS A 262 6.69 2.43 2.64
CA LYS A 262 5.64 1.87 1.77
C LYS A 262 6.26 1.16 0.59
N CYS A 263 5.67 0.04 0.21
CA CYS A 263 6.04 -0.66 -1.01
C CYS A 263 4.82 -1.34 -1.64
N PHE A 264 4.79 -1.36 -2.95
CA PHE A 264 3.78 -2.08 -3.73
C PHE A 264 4.39 -2.59 -5.03
N ASN A 265 4.18 -3.86 -5.35
CA ASN A 265 4.58 -4.44 -6.63
C ASN A 265 3.36 -4.63 -7.51
N GLY A 266 3.42 -4.10 -8.71
CA GLY A 266 2.37 -4.20 -9.71
C GLY A 266 2.84 -4.92 -10.97
N ARG A 267 1.87 -5.26 -11.80
CA ARG A 267 2.09 -5.80 -13.13
C ARG A 267 1.33 -4.97 -14.14
N ASN A 268 2.02 -4.56 -15.19
CA ASN A 268 1.42 -3.81 -16.27
C ASN A 268 1.04 -4.74 -17.42
N HIS A 269 -0.22 -4.73 -17.79
CA HIS A 269 -0.79 -5.48 -18.92
C HIS A 269 -0.86 -4.58 -20.16
N PHE A 270 0.29 -4.09 -20.63
CA PHE A 270 0.34 -3.01 -21.62
C PHE A 270 0.01 -3.48 -23.05
N ILE A 271 0.61 -4.59 -23.51
CA ILE A 271 0.50 -5.01 -24.93
C ILE A 271 -0.58 -6.05 -25.10
N VAL A 272 -0.46 -7.17 -24.41
CA VAL A 272 -1.44 -8.27 -24.45
C VAL A 272 -1.88 -8.53 -23.01
N PRO A 273 -3.11 -8.13 -22.66
CA PRO A 273 -3.65 -8.36 -21.33
C PRO A 273 -3.52 -9.83 -20.93
N TYR A 274 -3.11 -10.08 -19.69
CA TYR A 274 -2.92 -11.39 -19.08
C TYR A 274 -1.71 -12.20 -19.58
N LEU A 275 -1.19 -11.96 -20.78
CA LEU A 275 -0.06 -12.72 -21.33
C LEU A 275 1.28 -12.01 -21.09
N ILE A 276 1.35 -10.70 -21.44
CA ILE A 276 2.56 -9.90 -21.30
C ILE A 276 2.40 -8.98 -20.09
N GLN A 277 3.13 -9.27 -19.02
CA GLN A 277 3.03 -8.57 -17.73
C GLN A 277 4.38 -7.95 -17.38
N ILE A 278 4.52 -6.64 -17.60
CA ILE A 278 5.72 -5.90 -17.22
C ILE A 278 5.68 -5.62 -15.72
N PRO A 279 6.61 -6.17 -14.94
CA PRO A 279 6.64 -5.91 -13.50
C PRO A 279 7.19 -4.52 -13.21
N TYR A 280 6.54 -3.83 -12.26
CA TYR A 280 7.00 -2.56 -11.74
C TYR A 280 6.78 -2.51 -10.22
N TYR A 281 7.48 -1.61 -9.55
CA TYR A 281 7.25 -1.35 -8.13
C TYR A 281 7.02 0.14 -7.87
N VAL A 282 6.32 0.41 -6.80
CA VAL A 282 6.21 1.71 -6.15
C VAL A 282 6.80 1.55 -4.77
N TRP A 283 7.68 2.47 -4.38
CA TRP A 283 8.38 2.40 -3.12
C TRP A 283 8.52 3.81 -2.53
N LEU A 284 8.29 3.94 -1.24
CA LEU A 284 8.60 5.11 -0.45
C LEU A 284 9.52 4.72 0.68
N GLY A 285 10.50 5.56 0.95
CA GLY A 285 11.40 5.37 2.06
C GLY A 285 11.85 6.68 2.69
N VAL A 286 12.56 6.52 3.78
CA VAL A 286 13.11 7.58 4.62
C VAL A 286 14.59 7.29 4.88
N SER A 287 15.31 8.25 5.46
CA SER A 287 16.70 8.01 5.87
C SER A 287 16.78 6.82 6.84
N ARG A 288 17.91 6.12 6.85
CA ARG A 288 18.16 5.06 7.85
C ARG A 288 18.19 5.60 9.28
N GLU A 289 18.63 6.83 9.45
CA GLU A 289 18.62 7.47 10.75
C GLU A 289 17.21 7.58 11.31
N ARG A 290 16.26 8.07 10.49
CA ARG A 290 14.83 8.15 10.86
C ARG A 290 14.25 6.77 11.14
N ASP A 291 14.51 5.79 10.30
CA ASP A 291 14.02 4.42 10.44
C ASP A 291 14.53 3.76 11.72
N THR A 292 15.83 3.86 11.98
CA THR A 292 16.47 3.30 13.18
C THR A 292 15.96 3.97 14.46
N THR A 293 15.84 5.29 14.45
CA THR A 293 15.36 6.03 15.63
C THR A 293 13.90 5.75 15.91
N ALA A 294 13.06 5.62 14.89
CA ALA A 294 11.67 5.19 15.05
C ALA A 294 11.58 3.80 15.68
N ALA A 295 12.42 2.86 15.24
CA ALA A 295 12.47 1.51 15.80
C ALA A 295 12.93 1.50 17.27
N VAL A 296 13.96 2.27 17.62
CA VAL A 296 14.45 2.41 19.01
C VAL A 296 13.37 3.02 19.88
N THR A 297 12.72 4.09 19.43
CA THR A 297 11.65 4.75 20.17
C THR A 297 10.47 3.80 20.42
N ALA A 298 10.09 3.04 19.41
CA ALA A 298 9.03 2.04 19.57
C ALA A 298 9.42 0.95 20.58
N PHE A 299 10.66 0.50 20.57
CA PHE A 299 11.18 -0.45 21.54
C PHE A 299 11.15 0.11 22.97
N GLU A 300 11.62 1.33 23.16
CA GLU A 300 11.61 2.01 24.45
C GLU A 300 10.19 2.19 25.00
N VAL A 301 9.25 2.57 24.15
CA VAL A 301 7.83 2.68 24.51
C VAL A 301 7.24 1.35 24.95
N GLU A 302 7.60 0.25 24.30
CA GLU A 302 7.07 -1.06 24.65
C GLU A 302 7.74 -1.69 25.85
N ALA A 303 9.03 -1.46 26.02
CA ALA A 303 9.77 -1.94 27.21
C ALA A 303 9.40 -1.16 28.47
N GLY A 304 8.93 0.10 28.31
CA GLY A 304 8.52 0.95 29.41
C GLY A 304 7.03 0.84 29.75
N ASN A 305 6.67 1.26 30.96
CA ASN A 305 5.28 1.42 31.40
C ASN A 305 4.70 2.78 30.98
N HIS A 306 5.03 3.27 29.79
CA HIS A 306 4.80 4.65 29.42
C HIS A 306 3.86 4.80 28.25
N VAL A 307 3.32 6.00 28.12
CA VAL A 307 2.50 6.44 27.00
C VAL A 307 3.31 6.37 25.71
N ALA A 308 2.68 5.89 24.64
CA ALA A 308 3.30 5.81 23.33
C ALA A 308 3.76 7.19 22.83
N VAL A 309 5.01 7.29 22.41
CA VAL A 309 5.59 8.49 21.82
C VAL A 309 5.66 8.34 20.31
N PRO A 310 5.22 9.33 19.55
CA PRO A 310 5.25 9.25 18.09
C PRO A 310 6.67 9.12 17.54
N PRO A 311 6.96 8.14 16.69
CA PRO A 311 8.30 7.93 16.13
C PRO A 311 8.65 8.87 14.97
N THR A 312 7.76 9.78 14.60
CA THR A 312 7.95 10.68 13.45
C THR A 312 8.97 11.77 13.64
N PHE A 313 9.32 12.08 14.88
CA PHE A 313 10.39 13.00 15.21
C PHE A 313 11.32 12.33 16.22
N PRO A 314 12.28 11.56 15.73
CA PRO A 314 13.07 10.65 16.55
C PRO A 314 13.78 11.32 17.70
N ASP A 315 14.37 12.50 17.48
CA ASP A 315 15.12 13.20 18.53
C ASP A 315 14.19 13.71 19.63
N ILE A 316 13.05 14.30 19.24
CA ILE A 316 12.04 14.80 20.18
C ILE A 316 11.43 13.63 20.95
N ALA A 317 11.14 12.53 20.26
CA ALA A 317 10.59 11.34 20.89
C ALA A 317 11.58 10.70 21.87
N ARG A 318 12.86 10.59 21.49
CA ARG A 318 13.93 10.07 22.37
C ARG A 318 14.15 10.95 23.59
N GLU A 319 14.25 12.26 23.42
CA GLU A 319 14.35 13.20 24.55
C GLU A 319 13.15 13.09 25.48
N ARG A 320 11.95 12.94 24.92
CA ARG A 320 10.72 12.82 25.68
C ARG A 320 10.68 11.54 26.50
N VAL A 321 11.02 10.40 25.90
CA VAL A 321 11.14 9.11 26.60
C VAL A 321 12.21 9.18 27.70
N GLN A 322 13.35 9.81 27.44
CA GLN A 322 14.39 9.99 28.46
C GLN A 322 13.93 10.88 29.63
N ARG A 323 13.17 11.95 29.36
CA ARG A 323 12.59 12.79 30.42
C ARG A 323 11.56 12.00 31.23
N MET A 324 10.69 11.22 30.58
CA MET A 324 9.72 10.39 31.26
C MET A 324 10.38 9.34 32.16
N ASN A 325 11.43 8.68 31.70
CA ASN A 325 12.19 7.70 32.49
C ASN A 325 12.88 8.34 33.71
N LYS A 326 13.27 9.61 33.64
CA LYS A 326 13.80 10.35 34.79
C LYS A 326 12.71 10.74 35.80
N THR A 327 11.51 11.03 35.32
CA THR A 327 10.40 11.54 36.15
C THR A 327 9.63 10.40 36.84
N THR A 328 9.63 9.18 36.28
CA THR A 328 9.00 8.00 36.91
C THR A 328 9.66 7.56 38.20
N THR A 329 10.91 7.99 38.44
CA THR A 329 11.56 7.81 39.74
C THR A 329 10.92 8.68 40.84
N GLU A 330 10.11 9.68 40.47
CA GLU A 330 9.50 10.64 41.39
C GLU A 330 7.95 10.62 41.42
N GLY A 331 7.32 9.65 40.78
CA GLY A 331 5.86 9.44 40.88
C GLY A 331 4.97 10.46 40.15
N ALA A 332 5.52 11.28 39.27
CA ALA A 332 4.73 12.23 38.49
C ALA A 332 4.25 11.60 37.18
N VAL A 333 2.94 11.48 37.03
CA VAL A 333 2.28 11.23 35.73
C VAL A 333 2.52 12.46 34.86
N VAL A 334 3.42 12.38 33.89
CA VAL A 334 3.55 13.40 32.87
C VAL A 334 2.33 13.29 31.97
N GLU A 335 1.34 14.14 32.17
CA GLU A 335 0.29 14.35 31.21
C GLU A 335 0.93 14.75 29.88
N LEU A 336 0.86 13.88 28.91
CA LEU A 336 1.10 14.21 27.51
C LEU A 336 -0.06 15.08 27.01
N LYS A 337 -0.13 16.32 27.52
CA LYS A 337 -1.09 17.30 27.03
C LYS A 337 -0.80 17.55 25.57
N ASN A 338 -1.75 17.23 24.73
CA ASN A 338 -1.83 17.58 23.31
C ASN A 338 -0.87 16.94 22.32
N ASP A 339 -0.15 15.90 22.66
CA ASP A 339 0.47 15.08 21.64
C ASP A 339 -0.51 14.01 21.18
N THR A 340 -1.53 14.48 20.51
CA THR A 340 -2.63 13.69 19.97
C THR A 340 -2.22 12.69 18.90
N ALA A 341 -0.97 12.73 18.51
CA ALA A 341 -0.46 11.81 17.54
C ALA A 341 0.18 10.61 18.22
N ILE A 342 -0.60 9.79 18.87
CA ILE A 342 -0.28 8.38 18.95
C ILE A 342 -0.27 7.91 17.51
N GLN A 343 0.91 7.78 16.96
CA GLN A 343 1.02 7.60 15.53
C GLN A 343 1.01 6.14 15.20
N TRP A 344 0.03 5.79 14.51
CA TRP A 344 -0.32 4.49 14.00
C TRP A 344 0.59 3.88 12.94
N PRO A 345 1.58 4.58 12.33
CA PRO A 345 2.63 3.85 11.62
C PRO A 345 3.29 2.78 12.48
N GLN A 346 3.00 2.78 13.74
CA GLN A 346 3.58 1.90 14.73
C GLN A 346 3.21 0.45 14.59
N SER A 347 2.09 0.15 13.96
CA SER A 347 1.76 -1.21 13.59
C SER A 347 2.79 -1.85 12.67
N SER A 348 3.52 -1.05 11.89
CA SER A 348 4.62 -1.53 11.06
C SER A 348 5.80 -2.06 11.87
N PHE A 349 5.95 -1.69 13.13
CA PHE A 349 7.01 -2.19 14.00
C PHE A 349 6.91 -3.68 14.27
N HIS A 350 5.74 -4.24 14.17
CA HIS A 350 5.54 -5.65 14.37
C HIS A 350 6.29 -6.50 13.35
N TYR A 351 6.69 -5.92 12.22
CA TYR A 351 7.23 -6.68 11.11
C TYR A 351 8.69 -6.39 10.78
N GLY A 352 9.25 -5.26 11.12
CA GLY A 352 10.45 -4.86 10.42
C GLY A 352 11.74 -4.85 11.19
N SER A 353 11.76 -4.26 12.34
CA SER A 353 13.02 -3.86 12.96
C SER A 353 13.36 -4.57 14.26
N LYS A 354 12.51 -5.47 14.73
CA LYS A 354 12.70 -6.16 16.00
C LYS A 354 12.74 -7.66 15.81
N VAL A 355 13.91 -8.24 16.00
CA VAL A 355 14.17 -9.67 15.84
C VAL A 355 13.25 -10.55 16.72
N TRP A 356 12.85 -10.08 17.90
CA TRP A 356 11.97 -10.79 18.81
C TRP A 356 10.47 -10.69 18.49
N ARG A 357 10.10 -9.90 17.48
CA ARG A 357 8.73 -9.75 16.96
C ARG A 357 8.61 -10.21 15.53
N LEU A 358 9.26 -11.29 15.19
CA LEU A 358 9.07 -11.90 13.88
C LEU A 358 7.60 -12.31 13.72
N PRO A 359 6.99 -12.05 12.55
CA PRO A 359 5.67 -12.59 12.28
C PRO A 359 5.69 -14.10 12.43
N PHE A 360 4.65 -14.63 13.03
CA PHE A 360 4.46 -16.06 13.06
C PHE A 360 4.25 -16.56 11.62
N VAL A 361 5.15 -17.42 11.17
CA VAL A 361 5.08 -18.03 9.85
C VAL A 361 5.06 -19.53 10.03
N ASP A 362 3.92 -20.14 9.77
CA ASP A 362 3.80 -21.58 9.66
C ASP A 362 3.32 -21.93 8.26
N ASN A 363 4.19 -22.56 7.48
CA ASN A 363 3.91 -22.94 6.09
C ASN A 363 2.66 -23.83 5.94
N ARG A 364 2.29 -24.57 7.00
CA ARG A 364 1.07 -25.40 7.01
C ARG A 364 -0.20 -24.57 6.92
N PHE A 365 -0.17 -23.33 7.42
CA PHE A 365 -1.33 -22.44 7.47
C PHE A 365 -1.20 -21.24 6.52
N SER A 366 -0.05 -21.03 5.88
CA SER A 366 0.20 -19.86 5.02
C SER A 366 -0.81 -19.71 3.88
N ASP A 367 -1.27 -20.81 3.32
CA ASP A 367 -2.27 -20.81 2.26
C ASP A 367 -3.68 -20.44 2.75
N MET A 368 -3.95 -20.63 4.03
CA MET A 368 -5.24 -20.31 4.67
C MET A 368 -5.34 -18.83 5.02
N PHE A 369 -4.21 -18.15 5.23
CA PHE A 369 -4.14 -16.77 5.67
C PHE A 369 -3.94 -15.76 4.51
N ARG A 370 -4.48 -16.05 3.34
CA ARG A 370 -4.40 -15.16 2.16
C ARG A 370 -5.40 -14.01 2.21
N THR A 371 -6.41 -14.09 3.07
CA THR A 371 -7.43 -13.06 3.26
C THR A 371 -7.93 -13.07 4.69
N TRP A 372 -8.74 -12.08 5.07
CA TRP A 372 -9.39 -12.05 6.37
C TRP A 372 -10.47 -13.12 6.48
N ILE A 373 -10.67 -13.63 7.69
CA ILE A 373 -11.77 -14.54 8.02
C ILE A 373 -12.99 -13.70 8.35
N TYR A 374 -12.86 -12.80 9.33
CA TYR A 374 -13.95 -11.99 9.85
C TYR A 374 -13.88 -10.56 9.31
N GLY A 375 -14.99 -10.05 8.77
CA GLY A 375 -15.13 -8.65 8.35
C GLY A 375 -15.58 -7.73 9.49
N PHE A 376 -16.24 -8.31 10.51
CA PHE A 376 -16.66 -7.68 11.76
C PHE A 376 -16.57 -8.69 12.90
N THR A 377 -16.43 -8.20 14.13
CA THR A 377 -16.40 -9.04 15.34
C THR A 377 -17.83 -9.48 15.69
N TRP A 378 -18.00 -10.70 16.16
CA TRP A 378 -19.33 -11.27 16.44
C TRP A 378 -19.70 -11.17 17.91
N GLU A 379 -18.72 -11.00 18.78
CA GLU A 379 -18.86 -10.89 20.23
C GLU A 379 -19.26 -9.46 20.63
N ASP A 380 -20.06 -9.34 21.68
CA ASP A 380 -20.47 -8.05 22.24
C ASP A 380 -19.42 -7.54 23.23
N PRO A 381 -18.71 -6.43 22.93
CA PRO A 381 -17.67 -5.88 23.81
C PRO A 381 -18.23 -5.31 25.13
N TYR A 382 -19.53 -5.03 25.22
CA TYR A 382 -20.15 -4.57 26.48
C TYR A 382 -20.10 -5.62 27.58
N VAL A 383 -20.18 -6.90 27.22
CA VAL A 383 -20.06 -8.00 28.18
C VAL A 383 -18.69 -7.96 28.86
N ASP A 384 -17.62 -7.77 28.08
CA ASP A 384 -16.28 -7.65 28.62
C ASP A 384 -16.10 -6.39 29.49
N MET A 385 -16.66 -5.26 29.02
CA MET A 385 -16.60 -3.98 29.74
C MET A 385 -17.28 -4.07 31.11
N GLU A 386 -18.45 -4.70 31.18
CA GLU A 386 -19.22 -4.86 32.42
C GLU A 386 -18.54 -5.82 33.40
N HIS A 387 -18.02 -6.96 32.91
CA HIS A 387 -17.50 -8.01 33.80
C HIS A 387 -16.05 -7.81 34.22
N LEU A 388 -15.23 -7.13 33.36
CA LEU A 388 -13.81 -6.91 33.63
C LEU A 388 -13.52 -5.53 34.23
N ASP A 389 -14.52 -4.63 34.29
CA ASP A 389 -14.38 -3.26 34.80
C ASP A 389 -13.17 -2.52 34.20
N LEU A 390 -13.05 -2.58 32.87
CA LEU A 390 -11.91 -2.06 32.14
C LEU A 390 -11.77 -0.54 32.24
N GLY A 391 -10.56 -0.06 32.55
CA GLY A 391 -10.27 1.35 32.76
C GLY A 391 -8.91 1.82 32.28
N PRO A 392 -8.57 3.10 32.54
CA PRO A 392 -7.36 3.74 32.00
C PRO A 392 -6.02 3.13 32.48
N GLU A 393 -6.02 2.45 33.63
CA GLU A 393 -4.81 1.82 34.18
C GLU A 393 -4.53 0.43 33.61
N ASP A 394 -5.47 -0.12 32.87
CA ASP A 394 -5.38 -1.49 32.39
C ASP A 394 -4.51 -1.64 31.14
N SER A 395 -3.96 -2.84 31.01
CA SER A 395 -3.31 -3.31 29.79
C SER A 395 -4.07 -4.54 29.28
N ILE A 396 -4.61 -4.45 28.10
CA ILE A 396 -5.50 -5.45 27.50
C ILE A 396 -4.71 -6.29 26.49
N LEU A 397 -4.83 -7.62 26.58
CA LEU A 397 -4.44 -8.55 25.52
C LEU A 397 -5.71 -9.18 24.95
N CYS A 398 -5.96 -9.00 23.67
CA CYS A 398 -7.12 -9.58 23.00
C CYS A 398 -6.76 -10.18 21.63
N ILE A 399 -7.59 -11.11 21.17
CA ILE A 399 -7.52 -11.59 19.79
C ILE A 399 -8.04 -10.47 18.88
N THR A 400 -7.30 -10.18 17.80
CA THR A 400 -7.68 -9.11 16.87
C THR A 400 -9.05 -9.35 16.25
N SER A 401 -9.34 -10.58 15.81
CA SER A 401 -10.55 -10.89 15.06
C SER A 401 -10.76 -9.86 13.94
N ALA A 402 -11.89 -9.14 13.89
CA ALA A 402 -12.07 -8.03 12.96
C ALA A 402 -11.64 -6.65 13.52
N GLY A 403 -11.16 -6.59 14.74
CA GLY A 403 -10.64 -5.39 15.41
C GLY A 403 -11.70 -4.54 16.11
N ASP A 404 -12.98 -4.83 15.96
CA ASP A 404 -14.06 -3.96 16.48
C ASP A 404 -14.06 -3.89 18.01
N ASN A 405 -13.84 -5.02 18.71
CA ASN A 405 -13.74 -5.04 20.16
C ASN A 405 -12.51 -4.25 20.67
N ALA A 406 -11.34 -4.43 20.04
CA ALA A 406 -10.15 -3.66 20.38
C ALA A 406 -10.38 -2.15 20.23
N LEU A 407 -11.06 -1.73 19.15
CA LEU A 407 -11.43 -0.33 18.91
C LEU A 407 -12.48 0.17 19.92
N HIS A 408 -13.42 -0.68 20.30
CA HIS A 408 -14.41 -0.35 21.33
C HIS A 408 -13.74 -0.13 22.70
N TYR A 409 -12.84 -1.01 23.11
CA TYR A 409 -12.09 -0.84 24.36
C TYR A 409 -11.25 0.44 24.34
N ALA A 410 -10.61 0.75 23.20
CA ALA A 410 -9.84 1.99 23.04
C ALA A 410 -10.71 3.24 23.22
N ALA A 411 -11.93 3.22 22.70
CA ALA A 411 -12.84 4.37 22.75
C ALA A 411 -13.55 4.51 24.12
N ALA A 412 -14.03 3.42 24.69
CA ALA A 412 -14.86 3.41 25.89
C ALA A 412 -14.06 3.35 27.18
N ALA A 413 -13.15 2.38 27.31
CA ALA A 413 -12.32 2.19 28.51
C ALA A 413 -11.07 3.09 28.53
N LYS A 414 -10.57 3.45 27.36
CA LYS A 414 -9.32 4.23 27.20
C LYS A 414 -8.13 3.62 27.96
N PRO A 415 -7.90 2.30 27.84
CA PRO A 415 -6.88 1.64 28.62
C PRO A 415 -5.49 2.17 28.27
N ARG A 416 -4.55 1.96 29.18
CA ARG A 416 -3.17 2.37 28.98
C ARG A 416 -2.55 1.71 27.75
N ARG A 417 -2.92 0.44 27.45
CA ARG A 417 -2.38 -0.32 26.32
C ARG A 417 -3.35 -1.42 25.87
N ILE A 418 -3.38 -1.65 24.57
CA ILE A 418 -4.08 -2.77 23.96
C ILE A 418 -3.10 -3.54 23.07
N HIS A 419 -2.95 -4.83 23.33
CA HIS A 419 -2.23 -5.77 22.47
C HIS A 419 -3.26 -6.63 21.72
N ALA A 420 -3.51 -6.29 20.47
CA ALA A 420 -4.35 -7.08 19.58
C ALA A 420 -3.49 -8.07 18.80
N VAL A 421 -3.70 -9.36 18.99
CA VAL A 421 -2.90 -10.44 18.39
C VAL A 421 -3.77 -11.34 17.53
N ASP A 422 -3.23 -11.81 16.42
CA ASP A 422 -3.91 -12.77 15.55
C ASP A 422 -2.88 -13.62 14.78
N MET A 423 -3.20 -14.88 14.56
CA MET A 423 -2.39 -15.74 13.70
C MET A 423 -2.54 -15.37 12.22
N ASN A 424 -3.68 -14.80 11.83
CA ASN A 424 -3.94 -14.34 10.49
C ASN A 424 -3.53 -12.86 10.36
N PRO A 425 -2.41 -12.54 9.70
CA PRO A 425 -1.97 -11.16 9.56
C PRO A 425 -2.98 -10.26 8.83
N CYS A 426 -3.88 -10.85 8.03
CA CYS A 426 -4.91 -10.08 7.33
C CYS A 426 -5.96 -9.48 8.29
N GLN A 427 -6.16 -10.08 9.47
CA GLN A 427 -7.00 -9.50 10.53
C GLN A 427 -6.32 -8.24 11.12
N GLY A 428 -5.00 -8.29 11.35
CA GLY A 428 -4.23 -7.12 11.74
C GLY A 428 -4.29 -6.00 10.69
N HIS A 429 -4.20 -6.34 9.41
CA HIS A 429 -4.35 -5.36 8.32
C HIS A 429 -5.75 -4.73 8.28
N LEU A 430 -6.78 -5.48 8.66
CA LEU A 430 -8.14 -4.95 8.77
C LEU A 430 -8.28 -3.98 9.95
N LEU A 431 -7.73 -4.32 11.11
CA LEU A 431 -7.70 -3.44 12.27
C LEU A 431 -6.95 -2.14 11.95
N GLU A 432 -5.77 -2.22 11.32
CA GLU A 432 -5.02 -1.05 10.87
C GLU A 432 -5.86 -0.17 9.93
N LEU A 433 -6.55 -0.78 8.97
CA LEU A 433 -7.41 -0.03 8.03
C LEU A 433 -8.56 0.67 8.75
N LYS A 434 -9.28 -0.01 9.64
CA LYS A 434 -10.39 0.58 10.41
C LYS A 434 -9.90 1.77 11.23
N LEU A 435 -8.83 1.58 11.96
CA LEU A 435 -8.25 2.59 12.81
C LEU A 435 -7.75 3.81 12.02
N ALA A 436 -6.96 3.59 10.96
CA ALA A 436 -6.51 4.67 10.09
C ALA A 436 -7.68 5.41 9.43
N SER A 437 -8.75 4.69 9.09
CA SER A 437 -9.96 5.32 8.53
C SER A 437 -10.69 6.19 9.56
N ILE A 438 -10.76 5.78 10.82
CA ILE A 438 -11.31 6.61 11.91
C ILE A 438 -10.50 7.90 12.07
N LEU A 439 -9.18 7.82 11.96
CA LEU A 439 -8.29 8.97 12.16
C LEU A 439 -8.30 9.97 11.00
N THR A 440 -8.62 9.53 9.78
CA THR A 440 -8.36 10.31 8.57
C THR A 440 -9.58 10.65 7.74
N LEU A 441 -10.68 9.95 7.94
CA LEU A 441 -11.90 10.13 7.17
C LEU A 441 -12.98 10.82 8.02
N ASP A 442 -13.86 11.53 7.34
CA ASP A 442 -15.10 11.99 7.95
C ASP A 442 -16.05 10.82 8.26
N TYR A 443 -17.00 11.06 9.17
CA TYR A 443 -17.93 10.03 9.63
C TYR A 443 -18.73 9.40 8.48
N GLU A 444 -19.20 10.19 7.52
CA GLU A 444 -20.01 9.70 6.40
C GLU A 444 -19.22 8.75 5.52
N THR A 445 -17.99 9.13 5.17
CA THR A 445 -17.06 8.29 4.38
C THR A 445 -16.71 7.00 5.13
N PHE A 446 -16.41 7.10 6.43
CA PHE A 446 -16.17 5.93 7.28
C PHE A 446 -17.40 5.02 7.35
N TRP A 447 -18.60 5.59 7.55
CA TRP A 447 -19.85 4.82 7.59
C TRP A 447 -20.12 4.09 6.27
N ARG A 448 -19.90 4.73 5.14
CA ARG A 448 -20.03 4.06 3.83
C ARG A 448 -19.08 2.89 3.68
N MET A 449 -17.85 2.98 4.22
CA MET A 449 -16.89 1.87 4.19
C MET A 449 -17.32 0.73 5.12
N PHE A 450 -17.56 1.02 6.40
CA PHE A 450 -17.71 -0.01 7.44
C PHE A 450 -19.13 -0.14 8.00
N GLY A 451 -20.02 0.81 7.77
CA GLY A 451 -21.47 0.67 8.03
C GLY A 451 -22.16 -0.02 6.86
N GLU A 452 -22.04 0.56 5.66
CA GLU A 452 -22.67 0.01 4.44
C GLU A 452 -21.81 -1.05 3.73
N GLY A 453 -20.51 -1.05 3.97
CA GLY A 453 -19.56 -1.95 3.32
C GLY A 453 -19.32 -1.64 1.83
N LYS A 454 -19.58 -0.39 1.42
CA LYS A 454 -19.51 -0.01 0.00
C LYS A 454 -19.03 1.42 -0.22
N ILE A 455 -17.91 1.56 -0.96
CA ILE A 455 -17.43 2.85 -1.47
C ILE A 455 -16.66 2.65 -2.77
N ASN A 456 -16.81 3.55 -3.74
CA ASN A 456 -16.22 3.39 -5.07
C ASN A 456 -14.79 3.96 -5.18
N ASN A 457 -14.45 4.95 -4.37
CA ASN A 457 -13.15 5.65 -4.40
C ASN A 457 -12.17 5.14 -3.32
N PHE A 458 -12.32 3.90 -2.88
CA PHE A 458 -11.41 3.31 -1.89
C PHE A 458 -9.93 3.36 -2.32
N PRO A 459 -9.57 3.08 -3.61
CA PRO A 459 -8.16 3.18 -4.04
C PRO A 459 -7.56 4.58 -3.84
N GLU A 460 -8.34 5.63 -4.07
CA GLU A 460 -7.94 7.03 -3.88
C GLU A 460 -7.79 7.36 -2.39
N LEU A 461 -8.76 6.97 -1.57
CA LEU A 461 -8.70 7.14 -0.11
C LEU A 461 -7.49 6.43 0.50
N LEU A 462 -7.23 5.20 0.05
CA LEU A 462 -6.08 4.42 0.49
C LEU A 462 -4.76 5.14 0.19
N ASP A 463 -4.57 5.62 -1.05
CA ASP A 463 -3.34 6.26 -1.47
C ASP A 463 -3.16 7.67 -0.85
N GLU A 464 -4.24 8.45 -0.78
CA GLU A 464 -4.15 9.89 -0.49
C GLU A 464 -4.39 10.25 0.97
N ARG A 465 -5.12 9.43 1.73
CA ARG A 465 -5.52 9.72 3.12
C ARG A 465 -5.02 8.69 4.11
N ILE A 466 -5.28 7.41 3.85
CA ILE A 466 -5.08 6.32 4.81
C ILE A 466 -3.61 5.89 4.86
N SER A 467 -2.90 5.95 3.73
CA SER A 467 -1.55 5.39 3.60
C SER A 467 -0.54 5.83 4.66
N PRO A 468 -0.48 7.09 5.14
CA PRO A 468 0.48 7.47 6.16
C PRO A 468 0.29 6.78 7.52
N TYR A 469 -0.90 6.25 7.77
CA TYR A 469 -1.32 5.70 9.06
C TYR A 469 -1.40 4.18 9.12
N ILE A 470 -1.01 3.49 8.07
CA ILE A 470 -0.95 2.03 8.03
C ILE A 470 0.46 1.53 7.70
N SER A 471 0.76 0.30 8.08
CA SER A 471 2.03 -0.34 7.76
C SER A 471 2.21 -0.58 6.26
N SER A 472 3.46 -0.80 5.82
CA SER A 472 3.75 -1.19 4.45
C SER A 472 3.03 -2.49 4.05
N HIS A 473 2.92 -3.43 4.98
CA HIS A 473 2.26 -4.73 4.75
C HIS A 473 0.75 -4.57 4.56
N ALA A 474 0.10 -3.79 5.45
CA ALA A 474 -1.31 -3.47 5.32
C ALA A 474 -1.60 -2.69 4.03
N TYR A 475 -0.73 -1.73 3.67
CA TYR A 475 -0.87 -1.00 2.41
C TYR A 475 -0.80 -1.92 1.19
N GLN A 476 0.19 -2.82 1.11
CA GLN A 476 0.33 -3.79 0.01
C GLN A 476 -0.90 -4.69 -0.09
N PHE A 477 -1.36 -5.19 1.06
CA PHE A 477 -2.55 -6.04 1.14
C PHE A 477 -3.78 -5.32 0.59
N TRP A 478 -4.09 -4.12 1.07
CA TRP A 478 -5.27 -3.37 0.63
C TRP A 478 -5.13 -2.83 -0.79
N LYS A 479 -3.93 -2.50 -1.24
CA LYS A 479 -3.67 -2.12 -2.64
C LYS A 479 -3.93 -3.29 -3.60
N SER A 480 -3.57 -4.51 -3.19
CA SER A 480 -3.88 -5.72 -3.94
C SER A 480 -5.38 -6.09 -3.89
N ASN A 481 -6.07 -5.70 -2.82
CA ASN A 481 -7.49 -5.92 -2.59
C ASN A 481 -8.33 -4.64 -2.77
N ASN A 482 -7.91 -3.74 -3.65
CA ASN A 482 -8.48 -2.39 -3.83
C ASN A 482 -9.96 -2.36 -4.23
N ARG A 483 -10.52 -3.48 -4.69
CA ARG A 483 -11.93 -3.65 -5.05
C ARG A 483 -12.80 -4.17 -3.91
N SER A 484 -12.26 -4.30 -2.69
CA SER A 484 -12.98 -4.92 -1.57
C SER A 484 -14.28 -4.18 -1.23
N PHE A 485 -14.30 -2.87 -1.40
CA PHE A 485 -15.46 -2.02 -1.08
C PHE A 485 -16.31 -1.62 -2.30
N GLU A 486 -16.01 -2.06 -3.51
CA GLU A 486 -16.78 -1.66 -4.71
C GLU A 486 -18.25 -2.12 -4.67
N ARG A 487 -18.53 -3.28 -4.11
CA ARG A 487 -19.87 -3.87 -4.12
C ARG A 487 -20.41 -4.17 -2.73
N ALA A 488 -19.68 -4.99 -1.97
CA ALA A 488 -20.12 -5.41 -0.65
C ALA A 488 -18.94 -6.03 0.12
N PHE A 489 -18.33 -5.28 1.00
CA PHE A 489 -17.19 -5.68 1.81
C PHE A 489 -17.49 -6.94 2.63
N TYR A 490 -18.63 -6.98 3.30
CA TYR A 490 -19.04 -8.06 4.19
C TYR A 490 -19.34 -9.40 3.50
N PHE A 491 -19.47 -9.39 2.18
CA PHE A 491 -19.57 -10.62 1.38
C PHE A 491 -18.22 -11.07 0.79
N ARG A 492 -17.10 -10.56 1.34
CA ARG A 492 -15.73 -10.93 1.01
C ARG A 492 -15.03 -11.52 2.23
N GLY A 493 -13.84 -12.09 2.03
CA GLY A 493 -13.20 -12.90 3.05
C GLY A 493 -13.88 -14.26 3.22
N TYR A 494 -13.38 -15.07 4.15
CA TYR A 494 -13.89 -16.43 4.29
C TYR A 494 -15.33 -16.45 4.84
N SER A 495 -15.61 -15.76 5.95
CA SER A 495 -16.98 -15.65 6.48
C SER A 495 -17.94 -14.93 5.51
N GLY A 496 -17.43 -14.01 4.70
CA GLY A 496 -18.20 -13.35 3.67
C GLY A 496 -18.72 -14.31 2.59
N HIS A 497 -17.97 -15.37 2.28
CA HIS A 497 -18.45 -16.42 1.36
C HIS A 497 -19.60 -17.21 2.00
N ALA A 498 -19.53 -17.50 3.30
CA ALA A 498 -20.63 -18.15 4.03
C ALA A 498 -21.88 -17.28 4.05
N LEU A 499 -21.74 -15.98 4.34
CA LEU A 499 -22.86 -15.03 4.29
C LEU A 499 -23.51 -14.94 2.90
N ARG A 500 -22.71 -14.98 1.85
CA ARG A 500 -23.21 -15.00 0.46
C ARG A 500 -24.00 -16.29 0.17
N LEU A 501 -23.48 -17.42 0.63
CA LEU A 501 -24.15 -18.70 0.48
C LEU A 501 -25.48 -18.71 1.24
N ALA A 502 -25.49 -18.24 2.51
CA ALA A 502 -26.69 -18.10 3.31
C ALA A 502 -27.74 -17.20 2.63
N LYS A 503 -27.32 -16.03 2.14
CA LYS A 503 -28.20 -15.13 1.38
C LYS A 503 -28.80 -15.81 0.16
N THR A 504 -28.01 -16.53 -0.61
CA THR A 504 -28.47 -17.27 -1.79
C THR A 504 -29.44 -18.38 -1.39
N ALA A 505 -29.16 -19.11 -0.30
CA ALA A 505 -30.05 -20.12 0.23
C ALA A 505 -31.41 -19.50 0.64
N PHE A 506 -31.41 -18.37 1.35
CA PHE A 506 -32.64 -17.66 1.74
C PHE A 506 -33.45 -17.23 0.52
N GLN A 507 -32.80 -16.79 -0.55
CA GLN A 507 -33.46 -16.46 -1.82
C GLN A 507 -34.11 -17.67 -2.47
N LEU A 508 -33.35 -18.76 -2.61
CA LEU A 508 -33.82 -20.00 -3.23
C LEU A 508 -34.97 -20.67 -2.43
N MET A 509 -34.92 -20.55 -1.11
CA MET A 509 -35.94 -21.10 -0.21
C MET A 509 -37.14 -20.18 -0.02
N GLY A 510 -37.13 -18.98 -0.59
CA GLY A 510 -38.22 -18.03 -0.51
C GLY A 510 -38.44 -17.40 0.87
N VAL A 511 -37.44 -17.47 1.79
CA VAL A 511 -37.53 -16.91 3.15
C VAL A 511 -36.80 -15.59 3.32
N GLN A 512 -36.18 -15.04 2.26
CA GLN A 512 -35.41 -13.79 2.35
C GLN A 512 -36.26 -12.65 2.94
N LYS A 513 -37.48 -12.46 2.49
CA LYS A 513 -38.38 -11.40 2.98
C LYS A 513 -38.77 -11.60 4.44
N ASP A 514 -38.90 -12.85 4.87
CA ASP A 514 -39.19 -13.17 6.28
C ASP A 514 -37.98 -12.82 7.16
N VAL A 515 -36.74 -13.12 6.70
CA VAL A 515 -35.51 -12.73 7.38
C VAL A 515 -35.37 -11.20 7.42
N GLU A 516 -35.58 -10.49 6.32
CA GLU A 516 -35.55 -9.02 6.28
C GLU A 516 -36.58 -8.41 7.24
N LYS A 517 -37.81 -8.94 7.28
CA LYS A 517 -38.85 -8.52 8.20
C LYS A 517 -38.45 -8.78 9.66
N MET A 518 -37.88 -9.95 9.96
CA MET A 518 -37.40 -10.29 11.30
C MET A 518 -36.30 -9.32 11.77
N CYS A 519 -35.38 -8.90 10.87
CA CYS A 519 -34.32 -7.93 11.21
C CYS A 519 -34.85 -6.48 11.40
N THR A 520 -35.99 -6.13 10.84
CA THR A 520 -36.51 -4.75 10.85
C THR A 520 -37.66 -4.52 11.82
N THR A 521 -38.32 -5.57 12.31
CA THR A 521 -39.41 -5.42 13.26
C THR A 521 -38.90 -5.16 14.69
N PRO A 522 -39.45 -4.18 15.42
CA PRO A 522 -39.07 -3.86 16.79
C PRO A 522 -39.65 -4.83 17.84
N SER A 523 -40.64 -5.66 17.46
CA SER A 523 -41.33 -6.57 18.37
C SER A 523 -40.63 -7.92 18.46
N LEU A 524 -40.12 -8.26 19.64
CA LEU A 524 -39.53 -9.56 19.92
C LEU A 524 -40.53 -10.72 19.71
N GLU A 525 -41.81 -10.51 20.05
CA GLU A 525 -42.84 -11.52 19.82
C GLU A 525 -43.03 -11.80 18.34
N GLU A 526 -43.05 -10.77 17.49
CA GLU A 526 -43.16 -10.93 16.05
C GLU A 526 -41.90 -11.52 15.45
N GLN A 527 -40.71 -11.18 15.95
CA GLN A 527 -39.44 -11.82 15.56
C GLN A 527 -39.48 -13.32 15.85
N ASN A 528 -39.82 -13.70 17.07
CA ASN A 528 -39.96 -15.09 17.47
C ASN A 528 -41.01 -15.83 16.63
N ARG A 529 -42.14 -15.21 16.33
CA ARG A 529 -43.18 -15.79 15.51
C ARG A 529 -42.65 -16.08 14.08
N ILE A 530 -41.98 -15.12 13.47
CA ILE A 530 -41.41 -15.30 12.13
C ILE A 530 -40.32 -16.40 12.15
N TRP A 531 -39.47 -16.39 13.17
CA TRP A 531 -38.42 -17.40 13.35
C TRP A 531 -39.02 -18.80 13.43
N GLU A 532 -39.90 -19.06 14.38
CA GLU A 532 -40.45 -20.38 14.63
C GLU A 532 -41.34 -20.92 13.49
N THR A 533 -42.09 -20.03 12.84
CA THR A 533 -43.08 -20.45 11.82
C THR A 533 -42.46 -20.62 10.42
N ARG A 534 -41.46 -19.79 10.07
CA ARG A 534 -40.93 -19.68 8.72
C ARG A 534 -39.45 -20.00 8.62
N VAL A 535 -38.64 -19.23 9.31
CA VAL A 535 -37.17 -19.23 9.10
C VAL A 535 -36.54 -20.50 9.64
N ARG A 536 -36.81 -20.84 10.92
CA ARG A 536 -36.25 -22.02 11.58
C ARG A 536 -36.53 -23.33 10.81
N LYS A 537 -37.76 -23.56 10.43
CA LYS A 537 -38.18 -24.78 9.71
C LYS A 537 -37.46 -24.95 8.37
N THR A 538 -37.09 -23.84 7.77
CA THR A 538 -36.43 -23.81 6.48
C THR A 538 -34.93 -23.96 6.60
N ILE A 539 -34.30 -23.27 7.56
CA ILE A 539 -32.84 -23.25 7.74
C ILE A 539 -32.35 -24.47 8.53
N ILE A 540 -33.02 -24.80 9.65
CA ILE A 540 -32.70 -25.97 10.48
C ILE A 540 -33.34 -27.22 9.88
N ASN A 541 -32.88 -27.57 8.70
CA ASN A 541 -33.27 -28.80 8.03
C ASN A 541 -32.11 -29.79 8.12
N LYS A 542 -32.38 -31.04 8.53
CA LYS A 542 -31.37 -32.10 8.66
C LYS A 542 -30.52 -32.29 7.40
N THR A 543 -31.07 -32.06 6.24
CA THR A 543 -30.34 -32.17 4.97
C THR A 543 -29.35 -31.02 4.77
N LEU A 544 -29.74 -29.78 5.13
CA LEU A 544 -28.86 -28.60 5.05
C LEU A 544 -27.74 -28.67 6.09
N ILE A 545 -28.06 -29.04 7.32
CA ILE A 545 -27.06 -29.25 8.37
C ILE A 545 -26.05 -30.29 7.91
N ARG A 546 -26.50 -31.41 7.37
CA ARG A 546 -25.62 -32.49 6.91
C ARG A 546 -24.76 -32.11 5.71
N LEU A 547 -25.26 -31.27 4.79
CA LEU A 547 -24.53 -30.85 3.60
C LEU A 547 -23.54 -29.71 3.86
N PHE A 548 -23.87 -28.79 4.74
CA PHE A 548 -23.09 -27.55 4.94
C PHE A 548 -22.36 -27.53 6.28
N LEU A 549 -23.03 -27.77 7.39
CA LEU A 549 -22.43 -27.66 8.72
C LEU A 549 -21.57 -28.86 9.10
N SER A 550 -21.88 -30.04 8.57
CA SER A 550 -21.05 -31.24 8.80
C SER A 550 -19.86 -31.33 7.83
N ASN A 551 -19.67 -30.34 6.94
CA ASN A 551 -18.52 -30.32 6.04
C ASN A 551 -17.33 -29.62 6.73
N PRO A 552 -16.24 -30.35 7.04
CA PRO A 552 -15.08 -29.78 7.72
C PRO A 552 -14.43 -28.61 6.95
N ALA A 553 -14.41 -28.70 5.61
CA ALA A 553 -13.87 -27.63 4.77
C ALA A 553 -14.71 -26.35 4.86
N PHE A 554 -16.03 -26.48 4.98
CA PHE A 554 -16.90 -25.32 5.18
C PHE A 554 -16.68 -24.68 6.56
N LEU A 555 -16.68 -25.46 7.62
CA LEU A 555 -16.45 -24.97 8.98
C LEU A 555 -15.08 -24.31 9.12
N TRP A 556 -14.05 -24.99 8.62
CA TRP A 556 -12.69 -24.43 8.67
C TRP A 556 -12.58 -23.09 7.91
N ASN A 557 -13.03 -23.06 6.65
CA ASN A 557 -12.84 -21.87 5.80
C ASN A 557 -13.84 -20.74 6.10
N ALA A 558 -15.03 -21.06 6.56
CA ALA A 558 -16.09 -20.07 6.76
C ALA A 558 -16.18 -19.55 8.20
N LEU A 559 -15.97 -20.41 9.18
CA LEU A 559 -16.11 -20.10 10.60
C LEU A 559 -14.77 -20.04 11.32
N GLY A 560 -13.67 -20.46 10.69
CA GLY A 560 -12.34 -20.50 11.30
C GLY A 560 -12.23 -21.56 12.40
N VAL A 561 -13.09 -22.59 12.40
CA VAL A 561 -13.09 -23.66 13.42
C VAL A 561 -12.11 -24.77 13.02
N PRO A 562 -11.08 -25.06 13.84
CA PRO A 562 -10.14 -26.14 13.59
C PRO A 562 -10.78 -27.53 13.69
N MET A 563 -10.26 -28.48 12.91
CA MET A 563 -10.75 -29.86 12.90
C MET A 563 -10.72 -30.57 14.27
N ASN A 564 -9.73 -30.27 15.10
CA ASN A 564 -9.66 -30.79 16.45
C ASN A 564 -10.82 -30.29 17.32
N GLN A 565 -11.22 -29.03 17.19
CA GLN A 565 -12.42 -28.51 17.88
C GLN A 565 -13.68 -29.18 17.38
N LEU A 566 -13.82 -29.39 16.08
CA LEU A 566 -14.96 -30.14 15.54
C LEU A 566 -15.02 -31.56 16.14
N ASN A 567 -13.87 -32.24 16.22
CA ASN A 567 -13.82 -33.58 16.83
C ASN A 567 -14.20 -33.56 18.29
N MET A 568 -13.76 -32.57 19.09
CA MET A 568 -14.17 -32.40 20.47
C MET A 568 -15.70 -32.24 20.60
N PHE A 569 -16.32 -31.40 19.78
CA PHE A 569 -17.77 -31.24 19.77
C PHE A 569 -18.52 -32.53 19.39
N LEU A 570 -17.96 -33.29 18.45
CA LEU A 570 -18.55 -34.58 18.06
C LEU A 570 -18.41 -35.65 19.15
N GLU A 571 -17.31 -35.65 19.90
CA GLU A 571 -17.06 -36.55 21.01
C GLU A 571 -17.95 -36.24 22.23
N GLU A 572 -18.25 -34.97 22.48
CA GLU A 572 -19.15 -34.54 23.57
C GLU A 572 -20.63 -34.77 23.28
N GLY A 573 -20.97 -35.29 22.10
CA GLY A 573 -22.34 -35.65 21.73
C GLY A 573 -23.27 -34.48 21.46
N SER A 574 -22.74 -33.26 21.33
CA SER A 574 -23.50 -32.03 21.19
C SER A 574 -23.88 -31.70 19.73
N VAL A 575 -24.03 -32.70 18.87
CA VAL A 575 -24.54 -32.52 17.48
C VAL A 575 -25.91 -31.82 17.43
N GLU A 576 -26.67 -31.87 18.53
CA GLU A 576 -27.97 -31.19 18.66
C GLU A 576 -27.83 -29.68 18.98
N GLN A 577 -26.65 -29.20 19.38
CA GLN A 577 -26.40 -27.79 19.68
C GLN A 577 -25.89 -27.01 18.47
N PHE A 578 -25.49 -27.68 17.41
CA PHE A 578 -25.18 -27.08 16.13
C PHE A 578 -26.37 -27.24 15.20
#